data_6e6f732584a345ff340f7004c5868d39
#
_entry.id   6e6f732584a345ff340f7004c5868d39
#
_cell.length_a   1.000
_cell.length_b   1.000
_cell.length_c   1.000
_cell.angle_alpha   90.00
_cell.angle_beta   90.00
_cell.angle_gamma   90.00
#
_symmetry.space_group_name_H-M   'P 1'
#
loop_
_entity.id
_entity.type
_entity.pdbx_description
1 polymer ?
#
loop_
_entity_poly.entity_id
_entity_poly.type
_entity_poly.pdbx_seq_one_letter_code
_entity_poly.pdbx_strand_id
1 'polypeptide(L)'
;YEPGSTAKSLTISAALDAGKLSGNETYDCQGALEVSGHKIRCHKRIGHGILDVSGTLEQSCNVGLMRVAANMGNDMFMKYLTNYNMGLKTNIDLAGEARTNTLIFDPEKMVASDLAIASFGQGYNVTMIQLASAFSAVINGGKVLTPHFIKRIVSNDGYEVYKRNY
;
A
#
# COMPACT_ATOMS: atom_id res chain seq x y z
N TYR A 1 12.41 -2.75 1.48
CA TYR A 1 12.21 -1.98 2.72
C TYR A 1 10.72 -1.93 3.10
N GLU A 2 10.43 -1.75 4.38
CA GLU A 2 9.06 -1.53 4.84
C GLU A 2 8.55 -0.15 4.36
N PRO A 3 7.39 -0.06 3.69
CA PRO A 3 6.88 1.22 3.19
C PRO A 3 6.50 2.21 4.30
N GLY A 4 6.21 1.71 5.50
CA GLY A 4 5.81 2.55 6.63
C GLY A 4 4.57 3.38 6.33
N SER A 5 4.50 4.59 6.89
CA SER A 5 3.32 5.46 6.79
C SER A 5 2.95 5.86 5.35
N THR A 6 3.81 5.68 4.37
CA THR A 6 3.45 5.90 2.97
C THR A 6 2.38 4.90 2.48
N ALA A 7 2.35 3.67 3.02
CA ALA A 7 1.33 2.68 2.69
C ALA A 7 -0.09 3.07 3.14
N LYS A 8 -0.25 4.00 4.07
CA LYS A 8 -1.57 4.41 4.60
C LYS A 8 -2.50 4.95 3.53
N SER A 9 -1.98 5.71 2.59
CA SER A 9 -2.74 6.20 1.43
C SER A 9 -3.24 5.04 0.55
N LEU A 10 -2.41 4.00 0.38
CA LEU A 10 -2.78 2.80 -0.36
C LEU A 10 -3.87 1.99 0.37
N THR A 11 -3.76 1.86 1.69
CA THR A 11 -4.76 1.19 2.52
C THR A 11 -6.12 1.91 2.47
N ILE A 12 -6.13 3.24 2.59
CA ILE A 12 -7.37 4.03 2.53
C ILE A 12 -7.98 3.97 1.12
N SER A 13 -7.19 4.16 0.07
CA SER A 13 -7.69 4.07 -1.31
C SER A 13 -8.26 2.68 -1.63
N ALA A 14 -7.60 1.62 -1.16
CA ALA A 14 -8.11 0.25 -1.29
C ALA A 14 -9.45 0.05 -0.56
N ALA A 15 -9.58 0.57 0.66
CA ALA A 15 -10.80 0.44 1.45
C ALA A 15 -11.98 1.22 0.83
N LEU A 16 -11.72 2.40 0.28
CA LEU A 16 -12.71 3.20 -0.47
C LEU A 16 -13.17 2.47 -1.74
N ASP A 17 -12.22 2.01 -2.56
CA ASP A 17 -12.52 1.29 -3.81
C ASP A 17 -13.24 -0.04 -3.57
N ALA A 18 -12.91 -0.73 -2.48
CA ALA A 18 -13.59 -1.96 -2.04
C ALA A 18 -15.00 -1.72 -1.46
N GLY A 19 -15.45 -0.48 -1.31
CA GLY A 19 -16.70 -0.14 -0.63
C GLY A 19 -16.71 -0.50 0.87
N LYS A 20 -15.53 -0.63 1.49
CA LYS A 20 -15.36 -0.92 2.92
C LYS A 20 -15.16 0.34 3.77
N LEU A 21 -15.10 1.48 3.11
CA LEU A 21 -14.98 2.81 3.70
C LEU A 21 -15.82 3.77 2.87
N SER A 22 -16.68 4.56 3.53
CA SER A 22 -17.53 5.57 2.86
C SER A 22 -16.90 6.96 2.83
N GLY A 23 -15.90 7.19 3.72
CA GLY A 23 -15.27 8.48 3.94
C GLY A 23 -15.88 9.29 5.11
N ASN A 24 -17.02 8.85 5.66
CA ASN A 24 -17.72 9.54 6.76
C ASN A 24 -17.44 8.91 8.14
N GLU A 25 -16.66 7.85 8.19
CA GLU A 25 -16.33 7.16 9.44
C GLU A 25 -15.44 8.01 10.33
N THR A 26 -15.57 7.79 11.64
CA THR A 26 -14.70 8.37 12.65
C THR A 26 -14.04 7.29 13.49
N TYR A 27 -12.82 7.55 13.95
CA TYR A 27 -12.00 6.63 14.72
C TYR A 27 -11.46 7.31 15.97
N ASP A 28 -11.75 6.74 17.13
CA ASP A 28 -11.16 7.20 18.39
C ASP A 28 -9.79 6.56 18.61
N CYS A 29 -8.77 7.39 18.67
CA CYS A 29 -7.39 6.98 18.89
C CYS A 29 -6.96 7.31 20.33
N GLN A 30 -6.97 6.31 21.17
CA GLN A 30 -6.47 6.36 22.56
C GLN A 30 -4.97 6.02 22.69
N GLY A 31 -4.19 6.20 21.62
CA GLY A 31 -2.74 5.97 21.60
C GLY A 31 -2.32 4.51 21.36
N ALA A 32 -3.24 3.56 21.42
CA ALA A 32 -3.02 2.15 21.10
C ALA A 32 -4.34 1.45 20.78
N LEU A 33 -4.24 0.29 20.12
CA LEU A 33 -5.33 -0.66 19.91
C LEU A 33 -4.84 -2.06 20.30
N GLU A 34 -5.68 -2.80 21.02
CA GLU A 34 -5.42 -4.20 21.29
C GLU A 34 -6.01 -5.06 20.18
N VAL A 35 -5.17 -5.90 19.57
CA VAL A 35 -5.56 -6.82 18.49
C VAL A 35 -5.03 -8.22 18.84
N SER A 36 -5.94 -9.16 19.03
CA SER A 36 -5.59 -10.56 19.37
C SER A 36 -4.60 -10.69 20.55
N GLY A 37 -4.79 -9.90 21.61
CA GLY A 37 -3.93 -9.90 22.80
C GLY A 37 -2.63 -9.10 22.63
N HIS A 38 -2.38 -8.49 21.47
CA HIS A 38 -1.21 -7.64 21.23
C HIS A 38 -1.59 -6.16 21.27
N LYS A 39 -0.92 -5.39 22.13
CA LYS A 39 -1.11 -3.93 22.20
C LYS A 39 -0.25 -3.23 21.16
N ILE A 40 -0.87 -2.86 20.04
CA ILE A 40 -0.21 -2.13 18.93
C ILE A 40 -0.39 -0.63 19.14
N ARG A 41 0.71 0.11 19.13
CA ARG A 41 0.72 1.52 19.54
C ARG A 41 0.66 2.47 18.34
N CYS A 42 -0.04 3.58 18.53
CA CYS A 42 0.10 4.73 17.65
C CYS A 42 1.43 5.45 17.92
N HIS A 43 1.93 6.20 16.93
CA HIS A 43 3.11 7.04 17.14
C HIS A 43 2.85 8.12 18.20
N LYS A 44 1.63 8.68 18.26
CA LYS A 44 1.19 9.58 19.33
C LYS A 44 0.64 8.76 20.50
N ARG A 45 1.44 8.55 21.50
CA ARG A 45 1.17 7.65 22.64
C ARG A 45 -0.03 8.04 23.50
N ILE A 46 -0.31 9.33 23.61
CA ILE A 46 -1.48 9.86 24.35
C ILE A 46 -2.77 9.79 23.53
N GLY A 47 -2.67 9.40 22.25
CA GLY A 47 -3.79 9.36 21.29
C GLY A 47 -4.01 10.67 20.56
N HIS A 48 -4.81 10.57 19.48
CA HIS A 48 -5.23 11.73 18.68
C HIS A 48 -6.63 12.19 19.05
N GLY A 49 -7.37 11.42 19.87
CA GLY A 49 -8.80 11.59 20.04
C GLY A 49 -9.59 11.11 18.83
N ILE A 50 -10.75 11.67 18.61
CA ILE A 50 -11.63 11.32 17.50
C ILE A 50 -11.14 11.99 16.22
N LEU A 51 -10.89 11.21 15.18
CA LEU A 51 -10.50 11.64 13.83
C LEU A 51 -11.48 11.07 12.81
N ASP A 52 -11.83 11.84 11.80
CA ASP A 52 -12.44 11.32 10.58
C ASP A 52 -11.40 10.62 9.69
N VAL A 53 -11.80 10.14 8.53
CA VAL A 53 -10.91 9.46 7.58
C VAL A 53 -9.77 10.37 7.12
N SER A 54 -10.07 11.64 6.80
CA SER A 54 -9.09 12.64 6.37
C SER A 54 -8.08 12.92 7.48
N GLY A 55 -8.57 13.24 8.67
CA GLY A 55 -7.73 13.47 9.85
C GLY A 55 -6.89 12.25 10.24
N THR A 56 -7.42 11.03 10.02
CA THR A 56 -6.67 9.79 10.23
C THR A 56 -5.44 9.71 9.33
N LEU A 57 -5.56 10.14 8.07
CA LEU A 57 -4.45 10.19 7.13
C LEU A 57 -3.50 11.36 7.43
N GLU A 58 -4.04 12.57 7.61
CA GLU A 58 -3.27 13.79 7.90
C GLU A 58 -2.42 13.66 9.17
N GLN A 59 -3.00 13.11 10.24
CA GLN A 59 -2.31 12.88 11.50
C GLN A 59 -1.51 11.56 11.50
N SER A 60 -1.51 10.84 10.38
CA SER A 60 -0.81 9.55 10.25
C SER A 60 -1.17 8.55 11.38
N CYS A 61 -2.46 8.47 11.73
CA CYS A 61 -2.94 7.70 12.88
C CYS A 61 -2.92 6.19 12.61
N ASN A 62 -2.08 5.44 13.33
CA ASN A 62 -2.03 3.97 13.18
C ASN A 62 -3.34 3.30 13.63
N VAL A 63 -3.97 3.81 14.70
CA VAL A 63 -5.21 3.21 15.24
C VAL A 63 -6.35 3.30 14.22
N GLY A 64 -6.52 4.44 13.56
CA GLY A 64 -7.52 4.58 12.50
C GLY A 64 -7.27 3.61 11.35
N LEU A 65 -6.01 3.49 10.89
CA LEU A 65 -5.65 2.56 9.81
C LEU A 65 -5.89 1.08 10.18
N MET A 66 -5.59 0.68 11.43
CA MET A 66 -5.87 -0.67 11.91
C MET A 66 -7.38 -0.98 11.85
N ARG A 67 -8.24 -0.01 12.20
CA ARG A 67 -9.70 -0.17 12.13
C ARG A 67 -10.21 -0.21 10.68
N VAL A 68 -9.65 0.62 9.79
CA VAL A 68 -9.95 0.57 8.34
C VAL A 68 -9.61 -0.81 7.79
N ALA A 69 -8.41 -1.32 8.05
CA ALA A 69 -8.00 -2.63 7.55
C ALA A 69 -8.81 -3.78 8.16
N ALA A 70 -9.20 -3.70 9.43
CA ALA A 70 -10.08 -4.68 10.06
C ALA A 70 -11.45 -4.78 9.35
N ASN A 71 -12.00 -3.66 8.86
CA ASN A 71 -13.23 -3.65 8.06
C ASN A 71 -13.04 -4.28 6.67
N MET A 72 -11.83 -4.23 6.12
CA MET A 72 -11.51 -4.90 4.84
C MET A 72 -11.38 -6.42 5.03
N GLY A 73 -10.74 -6.85 6.11
CA GLY A 73 -10.31 -8.24 6.33
C GLY A 73 -9.09 -8.64 5.51
N ASN A 74 -8.50 -9.79 5.85
CA ASN A 74 -7.24 -10.25 5.26
C ASN A 74 -7.32 -10.42 3.75
N ASP A 75 -8.33 -11.13 3.26
CA ASP A 75 -8.45 -11.48 1.84
C ASP A 75 -8.53 -10.23 0.95
N MET A 76 -9.36 -9.26 1.35
CA MET A 76 -9.53 -8.03 0.60
C MET A 76 -8.26 -7.18 0.65
N PHE A 77 -7.63 -7.06 1.82
CA PHE A 77 -6.38 -6.33 1.98
C PHE A 77 -5.27 -6.93 1.10
N MET A 78 -5.09 -8.26 1.13
CA MET A 78 -4.09 -8.96 0.32
C MET A 78 -4.38 -8.87 -1.18
N LYS A 79 -5.66 -8.92 -1.57
CA LYS A 79 -6.08 -8.68 -2.96
C LYS A 79 -5.60 -7.32 -3.47
N TYR A 80 -5.77 -6.26 -2.66
CA TYR A 80 -5.32 -4.92 -3.06
C TYR A 80 -3.80 -4.77 -3.04
N LEU A 81 -3.08 -5.39 -2.10
CA LEU A 81 -1.61 -5.44 -2.17
C LEU A 81 -1.14 -6.05 -3.51
N THR A 82 -1.78 -7.15 -3.92
CA THR A 82 -1.49 -7.78 -5.22
C THR A 82 -1.88 -6.88 -6.40
N ASN A 83 -3.03 -6.22 -6.35
CA ASN A 83 -3.45 -5.27 -7.39
C ASN A 83 -2.48 -4.10 -7.54
N TYR A 84 -1.83 -3.67 -6.46
CA TYR A 84 -0.74 -2.67 -6.48
C TYR A 84 0.61 -3.24 -6.90
N ASN A 85 0.69 -4.49 -7.36
CA ASN A 85 1.93 -5.21 -7.67
C ASN A 85 2.90 -5.40 -6.48
N MET A 86 2.43 -5.26 -5.24
CA MET A 86 3.25 -5.58 -4.07
C MET A 86 3.53 -7.08 -4.03
N GLY A 87 4.79 -7.45 -3.85
CA GLY A 87 5.25 -8.84 -3.95
C GLY A 87 5.46 -9.35 -5.39
N LEU A 88 5.03 -8.62 -6.40
CA LEU A 88 5.20 -8.97 -7.81
C LEU A 88 6.28 -8.10 -8.46
N LYS A 89 6.83 -8.57 -9.59
CA LYS A 89 7.68 -7.71 -10.41
C LYS A 89 6.85 -6.65 -11.12
N THR A 90 7.37 -5.44 -11.17
CA THR A 90 6.75 -4.35 -11.96
C THR A 90 6.98 -4.52 -13.46
N ASN A 91 7.94 -5.40 -13.82
CA ASN A 91 8.41 -5.62 -15.19
C ASN A 91 8.97 -4.33 -15.84
N ILE A 92 9.61 -3.49 -15.02
CA ILE A 92 10.38 -2.37 -15.55
C ILE A 92 11.45 -2.86 -16.53
N ASP A 93 11.70 -2.09 -17.57
CA ASP A 93 12.64 -2.42 -18.65
C ASP A 93 14.14 -2.27 -18.26
N LEU A 94 14.45 -2.62 -17.01
CA LEU A 94 15.81 -2.66 -16.46
C LEU A 94 16.12 -4.06 -15.91
N ALA A 95 17.38 -4.48 -16.09
CA ALA A 95 17.87 -5.70 -15.48
C ALA A 95 17.98 -5.58 -13.96
N GLY A 96 17.81 -6.71 -13.24
CA GLY A 96 18.09 -6.79 -11.81
C GLY A 96 16.92 -6.38 -10.90
N GLU A 97 15.68 -6.29 -11.41
CA GLU A 97 14.52 -6.06 -10.54
C GLU A 97 14.38 -7.16 -9.47
N ALA A 98 14.38 -6.75 -8.21
CA ALA A 98 14.30 -7.66 -7.08
C ALA A 98 12.93 -8.35 -6.99
N ARG A 99 12.92 -9.60 -6.51
CA ARG A 99 11.70 -10.32 -6.16
C ARG A 99 11.36 -10.07 -4.70
N THR A 100 10.10 -9.74 -4.41
CA THR A 100 9.62 -9.47 -3.05
C THR A 100 8.47 -10.39 -2.62
N ASN A 101 8.17 -11.43 -3.40
CA ASN A 101 7.07 -12.35 -3.14
C ASN A 101 7.17 -13.10 -1.81
N THR A 102 8.38 -13.35 -1.32
CA THR A 102 8.64 -13.97 -0.01
C THR A 102 8.76 -12.95 1.14
N LEU A 103 8.61 -11.67 0.84
CA LEU A 103 8.78 -10.56 1.76
C LEU A 103 7.44 -9.84 2.05
N ILE A 104 6.34 -10.40 1.59
CA ILE A 104 4.97 -10.03 1.95
C ILE A 104 4.31 -11.16 2.75
N PHE A 105 3.17 -10.87 3.35
CA PHE A 105 2.44 -11.88 4.12
C PHE A 105 1.94 -13.03 3.25
N ASP A 106 1.94 -14.24 3.83
CA ASP A 106 1.24 -15.38 3.28
C ASP A 106 -0.26 -15.25 3.64
N PRO A 107 -1.17 -15.13 2.66
CA PRO A 107 -2.59 -14.92 2.94
C PRO A 107 -3.20 -16.00 3.84
N GLU A 108 -2.75 -17.25 3.72
CA GLU A 108 -3.27 -18.39 4.49
C GLU A 108 -2.82 -18.38 5.96
N LYS A 109 -1.75 -17.66 6.28
CA LYS A 109 -1.16 -17.58 7.62
C LYS A 109 -1.34 -16.24 8.30
N MET A 110 -1.83 -15.24 7.56
CA MET A 110 -1.98 -13.87 8.04
C MET A 110 -3.01 -13.81 9.17
N VAL A 111 -2.58 -13.39 10.35
CA VAL A 111 -3.44 -13.18 11.52
C VAL A 111 -3.85 -11.71 11.67
N ALA A 112 -4.82 -11.44 12.55
CA ALA A 112 -5.37 -10.09 12.71
C ALA A 112 -4.31 -9.05 13.14
N SER A 113 -3.30 -9.45 13.92
CA SER A 113 -2.18 -8.57 14.28
C SER A 113 -1.29 -8.21 13.09
N ASP A 114 -1.13 -9.15 12.13
CA ASP A 114 -0.37 -8.89 10.90
C ASP A 114 -1.12 -7.89 10.02
N LEU A 115 -2.43 -8.06 9.85
CA LEU A 115 -3.28 -7.11 9.15
C LEU A 115 -3.19 -5.72 9.77
N ALA A 116 -3.21 -5.65 11.10
CA ALA A 116 -3.11 -4.39 11.82
C ALA A 116 -1.80 -3.65 11.51
N ILE A 117 -0.64 -4.32 11.60
CA ILE A 117 0.64 -3.69 11.31
C ILE A 117 0.84 -3.42 9.80
N ALA A 118 0.33 -4.31 8.94
CA ALA A 118 0.37 -4.12 7.49
C ALA A 118 -0.40 -2.86 7.05
N SER A 119 -1.50 -2.52 7.73
CA SER A 119 -2.34 -1.37 7.41
C SER A 119 -1.60 -0.03 7.39
N PHE A 120 -0.52 0.09 8.16
CA PHE A 120 0.34 1.27 8.20
C PHE A 120 1.77 1.00 7.70
N GLY A 121 1.94 -0.09 6.91
CA GLY A 121 3.13 -0.36 6.11
C GLY A 121 4.27 -1.02 6.86
N GLN A 122 3.99 -1.81 7.89
CA GLN A 122 4.97 -2.60 8.62
C GLN A 122 4.75 -4.12 8.44
N GLY A 123 5.78 -4.91 8.67
CA GLY A 123 5.72 -6.37 8.58
C GLY A 123 5.86 -6.93 7.16
N TYR A 124 5.99 -6.10 6.14
CA TYR A 124 6.26 -6.53 4.77
C TYR A 124 7.22 -5.58 4.05
N ASN A 125 7.90 -6.08 3.02
CA ASN A 125 8.90 -5.31 2.28
C ASN A 125 8.53 -5.15 0.81
N VAL A 126 8.79 -3.98 0.26
CA VAL A 126 8.59 -3.63 -1.13
C VAL A 126 9.82 -2.96 -1.72
N THR A 127 9.92 -2.90 -3.04
CA THR A 127 10.90 -2.07 -3.73
C THR A 127 10.38 -0.63 -3.88
N MET A 128 11.30 0.32 -4.07
CA MET A 128 10.92 1.72 -4.34
C MET A 128 10.05 1.85 -5.59
N ILE A 129 10.35 1.06 -6.63
CA ILE A 129 9.59 1.12 -7.88
C ILE A 129 8.19 0.54 -7.73
N GLN A 130 8.01 -0.53 -6.91
CA GLN A 130 6.67 -1.04 -6.59
C GLN A 130 5.85 0.04 -5.88
N LEU A 131 6.43 0.70 -4.87
CA LEU A 131 5.73 1.75 -4.13
C LEU A 131 5.38 2.95 -5.02
N ALA A 132 6.32 3.43 -5.84
CA ALA A 132 6.09 4.53 -6.78
C ALA A 132 5.00 4.19 -7.80
N SER A 133 4.99 2.96 -8.32
CA SER A 133 3.96 2.46 -9.25
C SER A 133 2.58 2.42 -8.61
N ALA A 134 2.49 1.94 -7.36
CA ALA A 134 1.24 1.90 -6.60
C ALA A 134 0.68 3.31 -6.33
N PHE A 135 1.54 4.26 -5.92
CA PHE A 135 1.12 5.66 -5.75
C PHE A 135 0.67 6.29 -7.07
N SER A 136 1.37 5.99 -8.17
CA SER A 136 0.96 6.45 -9.49
C SER A 136 -0.44 5.97 -9.86
N ALA A 137 -0.79 4.74 -9.49
CA ALA A 137 -2.13 4.21 -9.72
C ALA A 137 -3.20 4.99 -8.95
N VAL A 138 -2.95 5.36 -7.70
CA VAL A 138 -3.90 6.16 -6.89
C VAL A 138 -4.21 7.51 -7.54
N ILE A 139 -3.20 8.19 -8.10
CA ILE A 139 -3.36 9.56 -8.64
C ILE A 139 -3.74 9.61 -10.13
N ASN A 140 -3.69 8.48 -10.85
CA ASN A 140 -3.99 8.43 -12.29
C ASN A 140 -5.35 7.81 -12.63
N GLY A 141 -6.25 7.69 -11.65
CA GLY A 141 -7.57 7.08 -11.82
C GLY A 141 -7.59 5.55 -11.69
N GLY A 142 -6.69 4.97 -10.90
CA GLY A 142 -6.69 3.56 -10.54
C GLY A 142 -5.96 2.62 -11.51
N LYS A 143 -5.18 3.16 -12.44
CA LYS A 143 -4.47 2.35 -13.45
C LYS A 143 -3.06 1.99 -12.98
N VAL A 144 -2.81 0.71 -12.70
CA VAL A 144 -1.46 0.21 -12.45
C VAL A 144 -0.73 0.07 -13.78
N LEU A 145 0.25 0.93 -14.00
CA LEU A 145 1.03 0.97 -15.23
C LEU A 145 2.38 0.29 -15.04
N THR A 146 2.89 -0.36 -16.08
CA THR A 146 4.26 -0.88 -16.10
C THR A 146 5.24 0.28 -16.20
N PRO A 147 6.09 0.51 -15.18
CA PRO A 147 7.11 1.56 -15.24
C PRO A 147 8.13 1.25 -16.34
N HIS A 148 8.75 2.30 -16.91
CA HIS A 148 9.73 2.14 -17.98
C HIS A 148 10.69 3.31 -18.04
N PHE A 149 11.90 3.06 -18.53
CA PHE A 149 12.91 4.08 -18.84
C PHE A 149 13.03 4.32 -20.34
N ILE A 150 12.84 3.27 -21.15
CA ILE A 150 13.05 3.34 -22.58
C ILE A 150 11.80 3.87 -23.27
N LYS A 151 11.89 5.08 -23.81
CA LYS A 151 10.83 5.69 -24.63
C LYS A 151 10.93 5.24 -26.09
N ARG A 152 12.16 5.22 -26.63
CA ARG A 152 12.46 4.77 -28.00
C ARG A 152 13.90 4.31 -28.11
N ILE A 153 14.16 3.43 -29.08
CA ILE A 153 15.50 3.01 -29.48
C ILE A 153 15.66 3.39 -30.96
N VAL A 154 16.78 4.06 -31.29
CA VAL A 154 17.11 4.49 -32.63
C VAL A 154 18.45 3.82 -33.01
N SER A 155 18.54 3.26 -34.21
CA SER A 155 19.79 2.72 -34.74
C SER A 155 20.79 3.84 -35.05
N ASN A 156 22.06 3.47 -35.27
CA ASN A 156 23.12 4.44 -35.66
C ASN A 156 22.79 5.18 -36.96
N ASP A 157 22.01 4.54 -37.84
CA ASP A 157 21.59 5.12 -39.14
C ASP A 157 20.30 5.96 -39.02
N GLY A 158 19.80 6.18 -37.79
CA GLY A 158 18.66 7.05 -37.53
C GLY A 158 17.30 6.37 -37.64
N TYR A 159 17.21 5.06 -37.87
CA TYR A 159 15.95 4.31 -37.93
C TYR A 159 15.42 4.04 -36.53
N GLU A 160 14.10 4.27 -36.32
CA GLU A 160 13.40 3.91 -35.08
C GLU A 160 13.20 2.40 -35.01
N VAL A 161 13.98 1.72 -34.13
CA VAL A 161 13.94 0.26 -33.93
C VAL A 161 12.82 -0.12 -32.97
N TYR A 162 12.53 0.75 -32.00
CA TYR A 162 11.50 0.56 -30.98
C TYR A 162 10.93 1.90 -30.55
N LYS A 163 9.62 1.95 -30.36
CA LYS A 163 8.91 3.07 -29.77
C LYS A 163 7.79 2.55 -28.86
N ARG A 164 7.73 3.08 -27.65
CA ARG A 164 6.64 2.75 -26.74
C ARG A 164 5.41 3.58 -27.10
N ASN A 165 4.28 2.90 -27.26
CA ASN A 165 2.96 3.54 -27.39
C ASN A 165 2.36 3.72 -25.99
N TYR A 166 1.75 4.87 -25.73
CA TYR A 166 1.09 5.21 -24.46
C TYR A 166 -0.43 5.07 -24.59
#